data_df1f39b5df0f2ab6f5b35fcac47062e2
#
_entry.id   df1f39b5df0f2ab6f5b35fcac47062e2
#
_cell.length_a   1.000
_cell.length_b   1.000
_cell.length_c   1.000
_cell.angle_alpha   90.00
_cell.angle_beta   90.00
_cell.angle_gamma   90.00
#
_symmetry.space_group_name_H-M   'P 1'
#
loop_
_entity.id
_entity.type
_entity.pdbx_description
1 polymer ?
#
loop_
_entity_poly.entity_id
_entity_poly.type
_entity_poly.pdbx_seq_one_letter_code
_entity_poly.pdbx_strand_id
1 'polypeptide(L)'
;GHVLIRGLNHDYTIDYSSGEIHFTPKNLIHSASRIFIEYEYSDFQYQNSFTGGSLTKGLGKIGRLNFGFYRESDQFQKSNWDQNIIDSLSAISATELKTSTAIFDSQGDYVLVGSIFIYDLSKSENLNDRYSIAFEFDPDGNYQRQISNKGQIYYEYFEKSSEQSFRIDSYSPYRTIYAPKSQSYSFIGSDVKIGKHVSLKTNISGSGFYRNVLNQSLEKENGFSRRFDVTIDSVEIGPGRWTLSVLDWDKGETYKALGREIDILQTRNWNLDSTIHNGVRESHIKTKYSMIDIGETDFDLSRLIMGGIQRERTEFTQKISYPLFNRSFIKINSVKKERSIFKRMEGRAETHFFKMSPFLSYLVEEESEQSRFKYSGVGFNFNRDNKKIESGVNWRNDDFWDNDSSWKKESQDMIGFLNYSFKSKT
;
A
#
# COMPACT_ATOMS: atom_id res chain seq x y z
N GLY A 1 -0.44 12.61 -5.72
CA GLY A 1 -1.61 11.74 -5.78
C GLY A 1 -2.83 12.47 -5.22
N HIS A 2 -4.00 12.10 -5.69
CA HIS A 2 -5.26 12.62 -5.18
C HIS A 2 -5.87 11.57 -4.25
N VAL A 3 -6.29 11.97 -3.04
CA VAL A 3 -6.99 11.09 -2.11
C VAL A 3 -8.46 11.08 -2.50
N LEU A 4 -9.01 9.90 -2.75
CA LEU A 4 -10.41 9.72 -3.10
C LEU A 4 -11.28 9.63 -1.86
N ILE A 5 -12.52 10.15 -1.94
CA ILE A 5 -13.47 10.21 -0.84
C ILE A 5 -14.59 9.19 -1.07
N ARG A 6 -14.88 8.37 -0.04
CA ARG A 6 -15.96 7.39 -0.09
C ARG A 6 -17.34 8.06 0.01
N GLY A 7 -18.29 7.58 -0.78
CA GLY A 7 -19.71 7.93 -0.70
C GLY A 7 -20.42 7.89 -2.06
N LEU A 8 -21.73 7.67 -2.06
CA LEU A 8 -22.55 7.61 -3.29
C LEU A 8 -22.44 8.87 -4.16
N ASN A 9 -22.29 10.04 -3.53
CA ASN A 9 -22.10 11.33 -4.21
C ASN A 9 -20.64 11.79 -4.23
N HIS A 10 -19.70 10.90 -3.93
CA HIS A 10 -18.27 11.14 -3.90
C HIS A 10 -17.56 10.29 -4.95
N ASP A 11 -16.34 9.86 -4.69
CA ASP A 11 -15.46 9.29 -5.70
C ASP A 11 -15.64 7.78 -5.88
N TYR A 12 -16.02 7.06 -4.79
CA TYR A 12 -16.22 5.61 -4.83
C TYR A 12 -17.14 5.13 -3.70
N THR A 13 -17.69 3.92 -3.89
CA THR A 13 -18.41 3.16 -2.86
C THR A 13 -17.69 1.84 -2.59
N ILE A 14 -17.93 1.24 -1.43
CA ILE A 14 -17.40 -0.07 -1.05
C ILE A 14 -18.57 -0.98 -0.70
N ASP A 15 -18.59 -2.17 -1.27
CA ASP A 15 -19.35 -3.29 -0.75
C ASP A 15 -18.43 -4.12 0.14
N TYR A 16 -18.64 -4.04 1.45
CA TYR A 16 -17.84 -4.79 2.43
C TYR A 16 -18.13 -6.28 2.44
N SER A 17 -19.28 -6.72 1.92
CA SER A 17 -19.64 -8.15 1.88
C SER A 17 -18.91 -8.88 0.77
N SER A 18 -18.67 -8.23 -0.36
CA SER A 18 -17.94 -8.77 -1.50
C SER A 18 -16.48 -8.30 -1.57
N GLY A 19 -16.12 -7.26 -0.79
CA GLY A 19 -14.79 -6.63 -0.87
C GLY A 19 -14.59 -5.79 -2.14
N GLU A 20 -15.68 -5.38 -2.80
CA GLU A 20 -15.63 -4.65 -4.07
C GLU A 20 -15.64 -3.14 -3.89
N ILE A 21 -14.84 -2.46 -4.70
CA ILE A 21 -14.79 -1.00 -4.78
C ILE A 21 -15.37 -0.57 -6.13
N HIS A 22 -16.44 0.21 -6.07
CA HIS A 22 -17.08 0.77 -7.26
C HIS A 22 -16.77 2.26 -7.38
N PHE A 23 -16.06 2.65 -8.43
CA PHE A 23 -15.78 4.06 -8.70
C PHE A 23 -17.02 4.73 -9.30
N THR A 24 -17.31 5.95 -8.83
CA THR A 24 -18.43 6.72 -9.33
C THR A 24 -18.06 7.48 -10.62
N PRO A 25 -19.03 7.89 -11.45
CA PRO A 25 -18.76 8.69 -12.65
C PRO A 25 -18.10 10.04 -12.37
N LYS A 26 -18.02 10.48 -11.11
CA LYS A 26 -17.39 11.71 -10.70
C LYS A 26 -15.88 11.73 -10.96
N ASN A 27 -15.23 10.55 -10.81
CA ASN A 27 -13.82 10.36 -11.13
C ASN A 27 -13.69 9.20 -12.09
N LEU A 28 -13.50 9.49 -13.36
CA LEU A 28 -13.24 8.49 -14.38
C LEU A 28 -11.87 7.87 -14.15
N ILE A 29 -11.85 6.55 -14.04
CA ILE A 29 -10.62 5.77 -13.94
C ILE A 29 -10.22 5.37 -15.36
N HIS A 30 -9.03 5.80 -15.77
CA HIS A 30 -8.45 5.50 -17.08
C HIS A 30 -7.52 4.30 -16.98
N SER A 31 -7.22 3.66 -18.10
CA SER A 31 -6.28 2.53 -18.17
C SER A 31 -4.90 2.84 -17.59
N ALA A 32 -4.53 4.12 -17.57
CA ALA A 32 -3.28 4.62 -16.98
C ALA A 32 -3.38 5.06 -15.53
N SER A 33 -4.55 5.01 -14.91
CA SER A 33 -4.71 5.38 -13.52
C SER A 33 -3.99 4.36 -12.64
N ARG A 34 -3.12 4.84 -11.76
CA ARG A 34 -2.52 4.02 -10.71
C ARG A 34 -3.33 4.20 -9.44
N ILE A 35 -3.95 3.13 -8.98
CA ILE A 35 -4.81 3.12 -7.81
C ILE A 35 -4.06 2.44 -6.68
N PHE A 36 -3.98 3.12 -5.53
CA PHE A 36 -3.45 2.55 -4.29
C PHE A 36 -4.60 2.41 -3.31
N ILE A 37 -4.78 1.20 -2.80
CA ILE A 37 -5.81 0.88 -1.82
C ILE A 37 -5.11 0.36 -0.57
N GLU A 38 -5.46 0.92 0.58
CA GLU A 38 -5.04 0.44 1.87
C GLU A 38 -6.28 0.00 2.65
N TYR A 39 -6.24 -1.21 3.17
CA TYR A 39 -7.34 -1.77 3.94
C TYR A 39 -6.82 -2.60 5.10
N GLU A 40 -7.61 -2.65 6.16
CA GLU A 40 -7.42 -3.54 7.27
C GLU A 40 -8.54 -4.58 7.24
N TYR A 41 -8.21 -5.82 7.51
CA TYR A 41 -9.17 -6.89 7.61
C TYR A 41 -8.97 -7.66 8.90
N SER A 42 -10.05 -8.24 9.40
CA SER A 42 -10.01 -9.17 10.53
C SER A 42 -10.73 -10.45 10.13
N ASP A 43 -10.10 -11.57 10.40
CA ASP A 43 -10.67 -12.89 10.18
C ASP A 43 -11.70 -13.28 11.25
N PHE A 44 -11.84 -12.47 12.32
CA PHE A 44 -12.76 -12.65 13.45
C PHE A 44 -12.67 -14.01 14.18
N GLN A 45 -11.63 -14.80 13.91
CA GLN A 45 -11.47 -16.10 14.54
C GLN A 45 -11.09 -16.01 16.01
N TYR A 46 -10.38 -14.92 16.39
CA TYR A 46 -9.92 -14.67 17.75
C TYR A 46 -10.30 -13.27 18.21
N GLN A 47 -10.55 -13.16 19.51
CA GLN A 47 -10.56 -11.85 20.14
C GLN A 47 -9.10 -11.36 20.25
N ASN A 48 -8.87 -10.11 19.92
CA ASN A 48 -7.56 -9.51 20.02
C ASN A 48 -7.43 -8.71 21.32
N SER A 49 -6.31 -8.88 22.02
CA SER A 49 -5.95 -8.06 23.18
C SER A 49 -4.79 -7.15 22.83
N PHE A 50 -4.93 -5.88 23.14
CA PHE A 50 -3.88 -4.88 22.99
C PHE A 50 -3.52 -4.32 24.37
N THR A 51 -2.24 -4.41 24.72
CA THR A 51 -1.72 -3.93 26.01
C THR A 51 -0.44 -3.15 25.77
N GLY A 52 -0.27 -2.03 26.46
CA GLY A 52 0.97 -1.27 26.36
C GLY A 52 0.85 0.12 26.89
N GLY A 53 1.91 0.88 26.72
CA GLY A 53 1.99 2.26 27.13
C GLY A 53 3.26 2.93 26.66
N SER A 54 3.27 4.25 26.73
CA SER A 54 4.44 5.06 26.44
C SER A 54 4.66 6.15 27.48
N LEU A 55 5.91 6.50 27.67
CA LEU A 55 6.36 7.57 28.55
C LEU A 55 7.20 8.57 27.76
N THR A 56 6.88 9.83 27.89
CA THR A 56 7.70 10.93 27.36
C THR A 56 8.28 11.75 28.49
N LYS A 57 9.61 11.87 28.49
CA LYS A 57 10.35 12.72 29.44
C LYS A 57 10.89 13.95 28.72
N GLY A 58 10.42 15.12 29.10
CA GLY A 58 10.97 16.37 28.64
C GLY A 58 12.36 16.62 29.23
N LEU A 59 13.28 17.12 28.43
CA LEU A 59 14.65 17.56 28.79
C LEU A 59 14.76 19.09 28.76
N GLY A 60 13.69 19.80 29.10
CA GLY A 60 13.60 21.25 29.01
C GLY A 60 13.73 21.76 27.58
N LYS A 61 14.61 22.73 27.35
CA LYS A 61 14.86 23.34 26.03
C LYS A 61 15.67 22.44 25.09
N ILE A 62 16.31 21.40 25.63
CA ILE A 62 17.18 20.50 24.86
C ILE A 62 16.35 19.50 24.05
N GLY A 63 15.15 19.06 24.53
CA GLY A 63 14.34 18.12 23.79
C GLY A 63 13.53 17.19 24.67
N ARG A 64 13.33 15.96 24.19
CA ARG A 64 12.53 14.92 24.86
C ARG A 64 13.08 13.52 24.57
N LEU A 65 12.81 12.62 25.52
CA LEU A 65 13.02 11.18 25.37
C LEU A 65 11.65 10.49 25.40
N ASN A 66 11.48 9.47 24.57
CA ASN A 66 10.27 8.68 24.45
C ASN A 66 10.61 7.22 24.65
N PHE A 67 9.80 6.51 25.44
CA PHE A 67 9.90 5.08 25.65
C PHE A 67 8.53 4.48 25.47
N GLY A 68 8.45 3.30 24.92
CA GLY A 68 7.17 2.62 24.82
C GLY A 68 7.33 1.11 24.70
N PHE A 69 6.29 0.43 25.14
CA PHE A 69 6.12 -1.00 24.99
C PHE A 69 4.66 -1.26 24.67
N TYR A 70 4.42 -2.10 23.65
CA TYR A 70 3.09 -2.52 23.21
C TYR A 70 3.12 -4.01 22.92
N ARG A 71 2.02 -4.67 23.19
CA ARG A 71 1.79 -6.06 22.86
C ARG A 71 0.38 -6.23 22.34
N GLU A 72 0.28 -6.89 21.20
CA GLU A 72 -0.94 -7.38 20.60
C GLU A 72 -0.94 -8.90 20.62
N SER A 73 -2.04 -9.54 20.98
CA SER A 73 -2.11 -10.99 21.07
C SER A 73 -3.53 -11.48 20.83
N ASP A 74 -3.65 -12.51 20.02
CA ASP A 74 -4.90 -13.24 19.87
C ASP A 74 -5.21 -14.00 21.17
N GLN A 75 -6.46 -13.91 21.61
CA GLN A 75 -6.96 -14.62 22.78
C GLN A 75 -7.55 -15.96 22.33
N PHE A 76 -6.80 -17.01 22.55
CA PHE A 76 -7.24 -18.37 22.26
C PHE A 76 -7.94 -18.98 23.45
N GLN A 77 -9.26 -19.20 23.33
CA GLN A 77 -10.06 -19.88 24.36
C GLN A 77 -10.28 -21.35 23.95
N LYS A 78 -9.57 -22.28 24.60
CA LYS A 78 -9.61 -23.72 24.29
C LYS A 78 -11.03 -24.30 24.28
N SER A 79 -11.92 -23.79 25.13
CA SER A 79 -13.31 -24.26 25.25
C SER A 79 -14.16 -24.10 23.98
N ASN A 80 -13.72 -23.23 23.06
CA ASN A 80 -14.46 -22.92 21.84
C ASN A 80 -14.01 -23.76 20.63
N TRP A 81 -13.05 -24.67 20.83
CA TRP A 81 -12.40 -25.41 19.75
C TRP A 81 -12.40 -26.90 20.01
N ASP A 82 -12.55 -27.70 18.94
CA ASP A 82 -12.36 -29.15 19.00
C ASP A 82 -10.90 -29.48 19.36
N GLN A 83 -10.71 -30.51 20.21
CA GLN A 83 -9.37 -30.91 20.69
C GLN A 83 -8.48 -31.32 19.51
N ASN A 84 -9.00 -31.99 18.48
CA ASN A 84 -8.21 -32.40 17.32
C ASN A 84 -7.68 -31.19 16.53
N ILE A 85 -8.47 -30.11 16.47
CA ILE A 85 -8.04 -28.83 15.85
C ILE A 85 -6.93 -28.19 16.68
N ILE A 86 -7.08 -28.19 18.02
CA ILE A 86 -6.06 -27.65 18.92
C ILE A 86 -4.74 -28.42 18.77
N ASP A 87 -4.80 -29.75 18.76
CA ASP A 87 -3.62 -30.60 18.63
C ASP A 87 -2.95 -30.39 17.26
N SER A 88 -3.74 -30.31 16.19
CA SER A 88 -3.25 -30.02 14.85
C SER A 88 -2.60 -28.65 14.76
N LEU A 89 -3.25 -27.59 15.27
CA LEU A 89 -2.68 -26.24 15.31
C LEU A 89 -1.38 -26.18 16.14
N SER A 90 -1.32 -26.94 17.24
CA SER A 90 -0.12 -26.99 18.10
C SER A 90 1.05 -27.71 17.44
N ALA A 91 0.79 -28.58 16.48
CA ALA A 91 1.80 -29.35 15.75
C ALA A 91 2.37 -28.64 14.52
N ILE A 92 1.61 -27.73 13.90
CA ILE A 92 2.02 -27.10 12.65
C ILE A 92 3.00 -25.94 12.86
N SER A 93 3.96 -25.82 11.93
CA SER A 93 4.86 -24.66 11.83
C SER A 93 4.27 -23.56 10.94
N ALA A 94 3.23 -23.86 10.16
CA ALA A 94 2.52 -22.93 9.30
C ALA A 94 1.64 -21.96 10.11
N THR A 95 1.23 -20.88 9.48
CA THR A 95 0.32 -19.89 10.07
C THR A 95 -1.14 -20.25 9.91
N GLU A 96 -1.46 -21.30 9.14
CA GLU A 96 -2.81 -21.71 8.83
C GLU A 96 -2.94 -23.23 8.75
N LEU A 97 -4.12 -23.71 9.08
CA LEU A 97 -4.54 -25.11 8.98
C LEU A 97 -5.77 -25.18 8.08
N LYS A 98 -5.73 -25.96 7.00
CA LYS A 98 -6.92 -26.27 6.21
C LYS A 98 -7.57 -27.53 6.79
N THR A 99 -8.82 -27.42 7.20
CA THR A 99 -9.62 -28.54 7.72
C THR A 99 -10.86 -28.75 6.89
N SER A 100 -11.27 -30.01 6.68
CA SER A 100 -12.48 -30.32 5.92
C SER A 100 -13.72 -29.80 6.65
N THR A 101 -14.62 -29.21 5.88
CA THR A 101 -15.97 -28.82 6.33
C THR A 101 -17.02 -29.91 6.11
N ALA A 102 -16.62 -31.03 5.49
CA ALA A 102 -17.52 -32.15 5.22
C ALA A 102 -17.85 -32.90 6.52
N ILE A 103 -19.14 -32.95 6.84
CA ILE A 103 -19.69 -33.68 7.98
C ILE A 103 -20.49 -34.83 7.43
N PHE A 104 -20.24 -36.05 7.94
CA PHE A 104 -21.06 -37.20 7.61
C PHE A 104 -22.51 -36.94 8.02
N ASP A 105 -23.41 -37.03 7.07
CA ASP A 105 -24.83 -36.77 7.27
C ASP A 105 -25.64 -37.61 6.27
N SER A 106 -26.41 -38.55 6.78
CA SER A 106 -27.25 -39.42 5.95
C SER A 106 -28.25 -38.66 5.06
N GLN A 107 -28.56 -37.42 5.40
CA GLN A 107 -29.43 -36.53 4.61
C GLN A 107 -28.62 -35.51 3.78
N GLY A 108 -27.31 -35.59 3.84
CA GLY A 108 -26.41 -34.69 3.12
C GLY A 108 -26.61 -34.71 1.60
N ASP A 109 -26.28 -33.62 0.95
CA ASP A 109 -26.50 -33.43 -0.48
C ASP A 109 -25.31 -33.87 -1.34
N TYR A 110 -24.19 -34.26 -0.72
CA TYR A 110 -22.95 -34.65 -1.41
C TYR A 110 -22.56 -36.07 -1.12
N VAL A 111 -21.95 -36.73 -2.10
CA VAL A 111 -21.39 -38.10 -2.02
C VAL A 111 -19.91 -38.01 -2.33
N LEU A 112 -19.09 -38.71 -1.56
CA LEU A 112 -17.64 -38.79 -1.79
C LEU A 112 -17.33 -39.89 -2.82
N VAL A 113 -16.74 -39.49 -3.94
CA VAL A 113 -16.30 -40.41 -5.01
C VAL A 113 -14.79 -40.21 -5.18
N GLY A 114 -14.00 -41.14 -4.66
CA GLY A 114 -12.56 -40.98 -4.57
C GLY A 114 -12.20 -39.86 -3.58
N SER A 115 -11.69 -38.74 -4.09
CA SER A 115 -11.37 -37.53 -3.28
C SER A 115 -12.27 -36.34 -3.62
N ILE A 116 -13.30 -36.52 -4.42
CA ILE A 116 -14.16 -35.46 -4.95
C ILE A 116 -15.56 -35.61 -4.35
N PHE A 117 -16.12 -34.51 -3.87
CA PHE A 117 -17.52 -34.45 -3.43
C PHE A 117 -18.40 -34.08 -4.62
N ILE A 118 -19.35 -34.97 -4.92
CA ILE A 118 -20.31 -34.81 -6.02
C ILE A 118 -21.69 -34.52 -5.44
N TYR A 119 -22.32 -33.46 -5.95
CA TYR A 119 -23.68 -33.11 -5.59
C TYR A 119 -24.69 -34.16 -6.16
N ASP A 120 -25.48 -34.82 -5.29
CA ASP A 120 -26.42 -35.86 -5.66
C ASP A 120 -27.79 -35.57 -5.11
N LEU A 121 -28.70 -35.12 -6.00
CA LEU A 121 -30.11 -34.86 -5.71
C LEU A 121 -30.96 -36.14 -5.64
N SER A 122 -30.48 -37.25 -6.21
CA SER A 122 -31.32 -38.43 -6.39
C SER A 122 -31.64 -39.17 -5.09
N LYS A 123 -30.84 -38.88 -4.03
CA LYS A 123 -30.94 -39.48 -2.68
C LYS A 123 -31.16 -41.00 -2.77
N SER A 124 -30.42 -41.65 -3.68
CA SER A 124 -30.46 -43.09 -3.89
C SER A 124 -30.19 -43.81 -2.56
N GLU A 125 -31.10 -44.73 -2.16
CA GLU A 125 -31.11 -45.39 -0.84
C GLU A 125 -29.86 -46.25 -0.53
N ASN A 126 -28.96 -46.43 -1.47
CA ASN A 126 -27.82 -47.35 -1.35
C ASN A 126 -26.45 -46.68 -1.10
N LEU A 127 -26.38 -45.39 -0.84
CA LEU A 127 -25.12 -44.68 -0.60
C LEU A 127 -24.95 -44.31 0.88
N ASN A 128 -24.17 -45.12 1.58
CA ASN A 128 -23.93 -44.99 3.01
C ASN A 128 -23.01 -43.76 3.38
N ASP A 129 -22.39 -43.10 2.41
CA ASP A 129 -21.41 -42.08 2.66
C ASP A 129 -21.85 -40.71 2.08
N ARG A 130 -22.89 -40.13 2.69
CA ARG A 130 -23.36 -38.80 2.36
C ARG A 130 -22.81 -37.75 3.31
N TYR A 131 -22.64 -36.54 2.80
CA TYR A 131 -22.03 -35.45 3.52
C TYR A 131 -22.81 -34.14 3.35
N SER A 132 -22.94 -33.42 4.42
CA SER A 132 -23.26 -32.00 4.42
C SER A 132 -21.96 -31.19 4.42
N ILE A 133 -21.83 -30.24 3.47
CA ILE A 133 -20.56 -29.52 3.24
C ILE A 133 -20.84 -28.01 3.16
N ALA A 134 -20.06 -27.23 3.93
CA ALA A 134 -19.98 -25.79 3.77
C ALA A 134 -18.79 -25.45 2.85
N PHE A 135 -19.08 -24.99 1.64
CA PHE A 135 -18.04 -24.54 0.72
C PHE A 135 -17.62 -23.10 1.05
N GLU A 136 -16.33 -22.87 1.19
CA GLU A 136 -15.77 -21.55 1.39
C GLU A 136 -15.08 -21.04 0.10
N PHE A 137 -15.09 -19.72 -0.10
CA PHE A 137 -14.38 -19.11 -1.22
C PHE A 137 -12.88 -19.40 -1.08
N ASP A 138 -12.30 -19.97 -2.11
CA ASP A 138 -10.88 -20.33 -2.20
C ASP A 138 -10.41 -20.09 -3.63
N PRO A 139 -9.58 -19.07 -3.91
CA PRO A 139 -9.05 -18.82 -5.26
C PRO A 139 -8.36 -20.03 -5.87
N ASP A 140 -7.83 -20.93 -5.02
CA ASP A 140 -7.22 -22.20 -5.44
C ASP A 140 -8.16 -23.39 -5.41
N GLY A 141 -9.43 -23.18 -5.05
CA GLY A 141 -10.46 -24.22 -4.98
C GLY A 141 -10.82 -24.82 -6.34
N ASN A 142 -11.38 -26.03 -6.33
CA ASN A 142 -11.78 -26.78 -7.52
C ASN A 142 -13.30 -26.98 -7.62
N TYR A 143 -14.07 -26.10 -6.99
CA TYR A 143 -15.53 -26.15 -7.06
C TYR A 143 -16.06 -24.80 -7.53
N GLN A 144 -17.10 -24.85 -8.36
CA GLN A 144 -17.82 -23.70 -8.87
C GLN A 144 -19.24 -23.68 -8.30
N ARG A 145 -19.69 -22.50 -7.88
CA ARG A 145 -21.06 -22.30 -7.43
C ARG A 145 -22.04 -22.39 -8.60
N GLN A 146 -23.07 -23.22 -8.47
CA GLN A 146 -24.13 -23.44 -9.43
C GLN A 146 -25.51 -23.19 -8.80
N ILE A 147 -26.51 -22.95 -9.64
CA ILE A 147 -27.90 -22.77 -9.21
C ILE A 147 -28.73 -23.79 -9.97
N SER A 148 -29.42 -24.64 -9.24
CA SER A 148 -30.33 -25.64 -9.83
C SER A 148 -31.59 -24.99 -10.45
N ASN A 149 -32.30 -25.69 -11.29
CA ASN A 149 -33.58 -25.23 -11.86
C ASN A 149 -34.66 -24.90 -10.81
N LYS A 150 -34.45 -25.32 -9.56
CA LYS A 150 -35.33 -25.04 -8.41
C LYS A 150 -34.83 -23.88 -7.57
N GLY A 151 -33.77 -23.19 -7.99
CA GLY A 151 -33.16 -22.07 -7.26
C GLY A 151 -32.25 -22.46 -6.08
N GLN A 152 -31.91 -23.74 -5.93
CA GLN A 152 -31.00 -24.21 -4.89
C GLN A 152 -29.57 -24.00 -5.33
N ILE A 153 -28.74 -23.51 -4.43
CA ILE A 153 -27.29 -23.32 -4.62
C ILE A 153 -26.61 -24.65 -4.32
N TYR A 154 -25.73 -25.08 -5.23
CA TYR A 154 -24.84 -26.22 -5.05
C TYR A 154 -23.47 -25.94 -5.65
N TYR A 155 -22.48 -26.79 -5.37
CA TYR A 155 -21.13 -26.63 -5.84
C TYR A 155 -20.72 -27.86 -6.65
N GLU A 156 -20.17 -27.59 -7.84
CA GLU A 156 -19.78 -28.61 -8.80
C GLU A 156 -18.27 -28.61 -8.97
N TYR A 157 -17.66 -29.79 -8.95
CA TYR A 157 -16.22 -29.94 -9.14
C TYR A 157 -15.85 -29.66 -10.60
N PHE A 158 -14.74 -28.95 -10.79
CA PHE A 158 -14.11 -28.70 -12.09
C PHE A 158 -12.60 -28.86 -12.04
N GLU A 159 -12.00 -29.33 -13.12
CA GLU A 159 -10.55 -29.31 -13.27
C GLU A 159 -10.10 -27.95 -13.81
N LYS A 160 -9.19 -27.31 -13.07
CA LYS A 160 -8.59 -26.04 -13.51
C LYS A 160 -7.68 -26.28 -14.71
N SER A 161 -8.01 -25.72 -15.88
CA SER A 161 -7.05 -25.55 -16.97
C SER A 161 -6.25 -24.24 -16.78
N SER A 162 -5.01 -24.23 -17.22
CA SER A 162 -4.08 -23.07 -17.07
C SER A 162 -4.60 -21.76 -17.69
N GLU A 163 -5.56 -21.82 -18.59
CA GLU A 163 -6.16 -20.65 -19.24
C GLU A 163 -7.40 -20.09 -18.53
N GLN A 164 -8.01 -20.83 -17.62
CA GLN A 164 -9.27 -20.45 -16.96
C GLN A 164 -9.11 -19.89 -15.54
N SER A 165 -7.88 -19.87 -15.00
CA SER A 165 -7.63 -19.57 -13.59
C SER A 165 -7.95 -18.13 -13.13
N PHE A 166 -8.26 -17.21 -14.03
CA PHE A 166 -8.42 -15.77 -13.69
C PHE A 166 -9.87 -15.25 -13.69
N ARG A 167 -10.88 -16.06 -13.99
CA ARG A 167 -12.26 -15.55 -14.21
C ARG A 167 -13.39 -16.28 -13.50
N ILE A 168 -13.11 -17.30 -12.70
CA ILE A 168 -14.17 -18.12 -12.07
C ILE A 168 -14.01 -18.02 -10.57
N ASP A 169 -15.07 -17.59 -9.89
CA ASP A 169 -15.16 -17.72 -8.44
C ASP A 169 -15.08 -19.19 -8.07
N SER A 170 -14.00 -19.56 -7.41
CA SER A 170 -13.73 -20.92 -7.01
C SER A 170 -13.87 -21.10 -5.50
N TYR A 171 -14.26 -22.32 -5.12
CA TYR A 171 -14.59 -22.70 -3.76
C TYR A 171 -13.92 -24.01 -3.41
N SER A 172 -13.74 -24.27 -2.11
CA SER A 172 -13.25 -25.55 -1.62
C SER A 172 -14.08 -26.08 -0.45
N PRO A 173 -14.12 -27.41 -0.21
CA PRO A 173 -14.77 -28.04 0.92
C PRO A 173 -13.86 -27.99 2.16
N TYR A 174 -13.01 -26.96 2.27
CA TYR A 174 -12.08 -26.78 3.36
C TYR A 174 -12.24 -25.39 3.96
N ARG A 175 -12.13 -25.34 5.27
CA ARG A 175 -12.06 -24.11 6.03
C ARG A 175 -10.63 -23.83 6.44
N THR A 176 -10.18 -22.58 6.26
CA THR A 176 -8.89 -22.13 6.76
C THR A 176 -9.01 -21.65 8.20
N ILE A 177 -8.24 -22.24 9.09
CA ILE A 177 -8.11 -21.83 10.49
C ILE A 177 -6.70 -21.27 10.67
N TYR A 178 -6.62 -19.99 11.03
CA TYR A 178 -5.33 -19.36 11.30
C TYR A 178 -4.83 -19.70 12.70
N ALA A 179 -3.52 -19.87 12.84
CA ALA A 179 -2.93 -20.04 14.15
C ALA A 179 -2.96 -18.72 14.94
N PRO A 180 -3.27 -18.76 16.24
CA PRO A 180 -3.27 -17.54 17.05
C PRO A 180 -1.86 -16.99 17.18
N LYS A 181 -1.71 -15.68 16.94
CA LYS A 181 -0.42 -14.96 16.90
C LYS A 181 -0.27 -14.01 18.07
N SER A 182 0.96 -13.64 18.39
CA SER A 182 1.28 -12.60 19.35
C SER A 182 2.45 -11.77 18.86
N GLN A 183 2.32 -10.47 18.96
CA GLN A 183 3.34 -9.50 18.59
C GLN A 183 3.63 -8.56 19.74
N SER A 184 4.92 -8.30 19.98
CA SER A 184 5.38 -7.29 20.95
C SER A 184 6.30 -6.29 20.26
N TYR A 185 6.24 -5.06 20.72
CA TYR A 185 7.01 -3.95 20.20
C TYR A 185 7.51 -3.10 21.35
N SER A 186 8.77 -2.71 21.32
CA SER A 186 9.37 -1.79 22.28
C SER A 186 10.25 -0.78 21.55
N PHE A 187 10.29 0.45 22.04
CA PHE A 187 11.12 1.49 21.46
C PHE A 187 11.67 2.46 22.49
N ILE A 188 12.79 3.04 22.13
CA ILE A 188 13.37 4.23 22.74
C ILE A 188 13.65 5.24 21.64
N GLY A 189 13.18 6.46 21.82
CA GLY A 189 13.38 7.55 20.88
C GLY A 189 13.87 8.82 21.57
N SER A 190 14.56 9.65 20.82
CA SER A 190 14.93 11.00 21.26
C SER A 190 14.64 12.02 20.18
N ASP A 191 14.34 13.23 20.63
CA ASP A 191 14.23 14.43 19.79
C ASP A 191 14.99 15.52 20.52
N VAL A 192 16.22 15.80 20.07
CA VAL A 192 17.18 16.64 20.77
C VAL A 192 17.58 17.81 19.87
N LYS A 193 17.60 19.01 20.42
CA LYS A 193 18.09 20.23 19.78
C LYS A 193 19.46 20.59 20.31
N ILE A 194 20.40 20.75 19.42
CA ILE A 194 21.79 21.14 19.73
C ILE A 194 22.00 22.55 19.17
N GLY A 195 22.02 23.53 20.07
CA GLY A 195 22.08 24.92 19.69
C GLY A 195 20.79 25.41 19.01
N LYS A 196 20.92 26.32 18.05
CA LYS A 196 19.77 26.95 17.36
C LYS A 196 19.32 26.24 16.10
N HIS A 197 20.22 25.53 15.44
CA HIS A 197 20.04 25.05 14.07
C HIS A 197 20.08 23.53 13.94
N VAL A 198 20.67 22.81 14.89
CA VAL A 198 20.83 21.36 14.77
C VAL A 198 19.77 20.62 15.57
N SER A 199 19.09 19.68 14.95
CA SER A 199 18.21 18.72 15.61
C SER A 199 18.62 17.29 15.28
N LEU A 200 18.54 16.43 16.29
CA LEU A 200 18.77 14.99 16.18
C LEU A 200 17.52 14.26 16.65
N LYS A 201 16.93 13.46 15.77
CA LYS A 201 15.88 12.53 16.11
C LYS A 201 16.41 11.11 15.99
N THR A 202 16.20 10.30 17.02
CA THR A 202 16.57 8.91 17.00
C THR A 202 15.38 8.04 17.37
N ASN A 203 15.29 6.88 16.79
CA ASN A 203 14.36 5.83 17.18
C ASN A 203 15.07 4.49 17.07
N ILE A 204 15.12 3.77 18.16
CA ILE A 204 15.64 2.41 18.23
C ILE A 204 14.50 1.54 18.73
N SER A 205 14.16 0.50 18.01
CA SER A 205 13.02 -0.34 18.33
C SER A 205 13.31 -1.82 18.14
N GLY A 206 12.66 -2.63 18.96
CA GLY A 206 12.68 -4.08 18.88
C GLY A 206 11.27 -4.61 18.73
N SER A 207 11.12 -5.65 17.94
CA SER A 207 9.88 -6.41 17.81
C SER A 207 10.09 -7.87 18.15
N GLY A 208 9.03 -8.53 18.62
CA GLY A 208 9.02 -9.96 18.80
C GLY A 208 7.69 -10.51 18.34
N PHE A 209 7.72 -11.52 17.49
CA PHE A 209 6.55 -12.10 16.88
C PHE A 209 6.51 -13.61 17.06
N TYR A 210 5.40 -14.11 17.60
CA TYR A 210 5.03 -15.51 17.58
C TYR A 210 3.97 -15.72 16.53
N ARG A 211 4.30 -16.49 15.49
CA ARG A 211 3.36 -16.81 14.41
C ARG A 211 2.29 -17.81 14.80
N ASN A 212 2.57 -18.60 15.83
CA ASN A 212 1.65 -19.57 16.42
C ASN A 212 1.98 -19.73 17.91
N VAL A 213 1.13 -19.18 18.78
CA VAL A 213 1.36 -19.24 20.24
C VAL A 213 1.03 -20.60 20.85
N LEU A 214 0.38 -21.51 20.11
CA LEU A 214 0.08 -22.87 20.57
C LEU A 214 1.25 -23.81 20.35
N ASN A 215 2.08 -23.56 19.34
CA ASN A 215 3.23 -24.40 19.05
C ASN A 215 4.46 -23.92 19.85
N GLN A 216 4.73 -24.61 20.97
CA GLN A 216 5.85 -24.28 21.86
C GLN A 216 7.24 -24.57 21.26
N SER A 217 7.31 -25.33 20.16
CA SER A 217 8.58 -25.60 19.45
C SER A 217 9.02 -24.45 18.56
N LEU A 218 8.14 -23.50 18.25
CA LEU A 218 8.46 -22.35 17.42
C LEU A 218 9.15 -21.26 18.24
N GLU A 219 10.29 -20.84 17.77
CA GLU A 219 11.00 -19.73 18.36
C GLU A 219 10.33 -18.39 18.04
N LYS A 220 10.48 -17.44 18.96
CA LYS A 220 10.08 -16.07 18.78
C LYS A 220 10.94 -15.40 17.71
N GLU A 221 10.33 -14.88 16.66
CA GLU A 221 11.01 -14.06 15.68
C GLU A 221 11.31 -12.68 16.30
N ASN A 222 12.58 -12.40 16.56
CA ASN A 222 13.01 -11.12 17.09
C ASN A 222 13.54 -10.25 15.96
N GLY A 223 13.08 -9.01 15.92
CA GLY A 223 13.51 -8.02 14.95
C GLY A 223 13.99 -6.74 15.59
N PHE A 224 14.79 -5.99 14.86
CA PHE A 224 15.38 -4.75 15.30
C PHE A 224 15.29 -3.70 14.20
N SER A 225 15.04 -2.44 14.60
CA SER A 225 15.08 -1.29 13.69
C SER A 225 15.75 -0.10 14.38
N ARG A 226 16.50 0.68 13.62
CA ARG A 226 17.09 1.93 14.05
C ARG A 226 16.90 3.00 13.01
N ARG A 227 16.58 4.20 13.45
CA ARG A 227 16.43 5.37 12.60
C ARG A 227 17.12 6.59 13.25
N PHE A 228 17.96 7.23 12.47
CA PHE A 228 18.64 8.46 12.83
C PHE A 228 18.30 9.53 11.81
N ASP A 229 17.91 10.69 12.28
CA ASP A 229 17.56 11.84 11.45
C ASP A 229 18.24 13.07 12.03
N VAL A 230 19.21 13.60 11.31
CA VAL A 230 19.97 14.81 11.69
C VAL A 230 19.55 15.92 10.75
N THR A 231 19.10 17.04 11.29
CA THR A 231 18.73 18.20 10.51
C THR A 231 19.50 19.42 11.00
N ILE A 232 20.16 20.10 10.08
CA ILE A 232 20.69 21.46 10.25
C ILE A 232 19.68 22.36 9.57
N ASP A 233 18.94 23.16 10.34
CA ASP A 233 17.81 23.93 9.82
C ASP A 233 18.06 25.43 9.85
N SER A 234 17.59 26.09 8.81
CA SER A 234 17.44 27.55 8.73
C SER A 234 18.72 28.34 8.97
N VAL A 235 19.86 27.87 8.45
CA VAL A 235 21.11 28.63 8.47
C VAL A 235 21.02 29.72 7.41
N GLU A 236 21.19 30.96 7.80
CA GLU A 236 21.18 32.09 6.89
C GLU A 236 22.45 32.11 6.02
N ILE A 237 22.27 32.00 4.68
CA ILE A 237 23.36 32.06 3.72
C ILE A 237 22.95 33.03 2.61
N GLY A 238 23.61 34.18 2.57
CA GLY A 238 23.27 35.26 1.64
C GLY A 238 21.81 35.72 1.82
N PRO A 239 21.02 35.83 0.77
CA PRO A 239 19.63 36.28 0.85
C PRO A 239 18.62 35.18 1.24
N GLY A 240 19.09 33.98 1.51
CA GLY A 240 18.20 32.83 1.75
C GLY A 240 18.56 32.04 2.98
N ARG A 241 17.79 30.95 3.19
CA ARG A 241 17.95 30.00 4.29
C ARG A 241 18.29 28.62 3.74
N TRP A 242 19.31 28.03 4.32
CA TRP A 242 19.78 26.71 3.97
C TRP A 242 19.39 25.70 5.05
N THR A 243 18.99 24.51 4.61
CA THR A 243 18.67 23.36 5.46
C THR A 243 19.35 22.12 4.89
N LEU A 244 19.96 21.31 5.76
CA LEU A 244 20.52 20.01 5.43
C LEU A 244 19.86 18.96 6.32
N SER A 245 19.38 17.88 5.74
CA SER A 245 18.86 16.73 6.47
C SER A 245 19.57 15.45 6.03
N VAL A 246 19.99 14.65 7.01
CA VAL A 246 20.59 13.33 6.79
C VAL A 246 19.75 12.31 7.56
N LEU A 247 19.30 11.28 6.87
CA LEU A 247 18.54 10.19 7.45
C LEU A 247 19.26 8.86 7.17
N ASP A 248 19.36 8.01 8.18
CA ASP A 248 19.76 6.61 8.06
C ASP A 248 18.73 5.75 8.81
N TRP A 249 18.08 4.86 8.09
CA TRP A 249 17.10 3.94 8.62
C TRP A 249 17.45 2.52 8.22
N ASP A 250 17.53 1.64 9.22
CA ASP A 250 17.87 0.23 9.08
C ASP A 250 16.82 -0.59 9.82
N LYS A 251 16.19 -1.49 9.10
CA LYS A 251 15.14 -2.38 9.59
C LYS A 251 15.48 -3.81 9.19
N GLY A 252 15.70 -4.66 10.18
CA GLY A 252 16.00 -6.07 9.98
C GLY A 252 14.85 -6.83 9.29
N GLU A 253 15.18 -7.97 8.69
CA GLU A 253 14.21 -8.78 7.93
C GLU A 253 13.08 -9.33 8.78
N THR A 254 13.35 -9.66 10.04
CA THR A 254 12.39 -10.21 11.00
C THR A 254 11.64 -9.16 11.80
N TYR A 255 11.98 -7.87 11.60
CA TYR A 255 11.31 -6.80 12.32
C TYR A 255 9.89 -6.57 11.81
N LYS A 256 8.95 -6.50 12.76
CA LYS A 256 7.53 -6.23 12.49
C LYS A 256 7.04 -5.07 13.36
N ALA A 257 6.65 -3.99 12.72
CA ALA A 257 6.01 -2.87 13.40
C ALA A 257 4.54 -3.17 13.71
N LEU A 258 3.99 -2.51 14.73
CA LEU A 258 2.55 -2.56 15.04
C LEU A 258 1.68 -1.69 14.13
N GLY A 259 2.29 -0.95 13.24
CA GLY A 259 1.61 -0.07 12.32
C GLY A 259 2.41 0.11 11.06
N ARG A 260 1.91 0.95 10.17
CA ARG A 260 2.58 1.22 8.92
C ARG A 260 3.80 2.12 9.14
N GLU A 261 4.97 1.67 8.71
CA GLU A 261 6.21 2.45 8.73
C GLU A 261 6.62 2.95 7.34
N ILE A 262 6.11 2.35 6.29
CA ILE A 262 6.50 2.59 4.90
C ILE A 262 5.51 3.55 4.25
N ASP A 263 6.01 4.57 3.54
CA ASP A 263 5.18 5.49 2.78
C ASP A 263 4.40 4.75 1.68
N ILE A 264 3.13 5.13 1.49
CA ILE A 264 2.25 4.63 0.41
C ILE A 264 2.90 4.77 -0.96
N LEU A 265 3.65 5.85 -1.16
CA LEU A 265 4.29 6.16 -2.43
C LEU A 265 5.68 5.56 -2.57
N GLN A 266 6.15 4.73 -1.62
CA GLN A 266 7.50 4.19 -1.65
C GLN A 266 7.75 3.36 -2.92
N THR A 267 6.85 2.47 -3.27
CA THR A 267 6.95 1.66 -4.50
C THR A 267 7.09 2.53 -5.75
N ARG A 268 6.31 3.60 -5.83
CA ARG A 268 6.37 4.55 -6.95
C ARG A 268 7.64 5.40 -6.92
N ASN A 269 8.03 5.91 -5.76
CA ASN A 269 9.18 6.80 -5.62
C ASN A 269 10.50 6.09 -5.90
N TRP A 270 10.56 4.78 -5.62
CA TRP A 270 11.72 3.94 -5.84
C TRP A 270 11.62 3.04 -7.08
N ASN A 271 10.52 3.13 -7.83
CA ASN A 271 10.19 2.28 -8.96
C ASN A 271 10.42 0.79 -8.66
N LEU A 272 9.72 0.31 -7.61
CA LEU A 272 9.74 -1.08 -7.19
C LEU A 272 8.62 -1.85 -7.89
N ASP A 273 8.90 -3.07 -8.30
CA ASP A 273 7.95 -3.93 -9.01
C ASP A 273 6.93 -4.58 -8.07
N SER A 274 7.29 -4.71 -6.79
CA SER A 274 6.42 -5.27 -5.76
C SER A 274 6.68 -4.65 -4.39
N THR A 275 5.73 -4.81 -3.48
CA THR A 275 5.89 -4.46 -2.07
C THR A 275 6.69 -5.55 -1.36
N ILE A 276 8.00 -5.49 -1.42
CA ILE A 276 8.87 -6.38 -0.66
C ILE A 276 9.00 -5.80 0.74
N HIS A 277 8.72 -6.59 1.78
CA HIS A 277 8.67 -6.10 3.15
C HIS A 277 9.81 -6.57 4.05
N ASN A 278 10.70 -7.44 3.56
CA ASN A 278 11.72 -8.07 4.38
C ASN A 278 13.01 -7.26 4.33
N GLY A 279 13.34 -6.63 5.45
CA GLY A 279 14.56 -5.87 5.61
C GLY A 279 14.62 -4.61 4.74
N VAL A 280 14.84 -3.46 5.35
CA VAL A 280 14.96 -2.18 4.63
C VAL A 280 16.13 -1.41 5.20
N ARG A 281 17.03 -0.97 4.34
CA ARG A 281 18.03 0.04 4.69
C ARG A 281 17.88 1.21 3.73
N GLU A 282 17.58 2.37 4.29
CA GLU A 282 17.34 3.59 3.53
C GLU A 282 18.17 4.73 4.11
N SER A 283 18.92 5.40 3.25
CA SER A 283 19.76 6.55 3.64
C SER A 283 19.47 7.71 2.70
N HIS A 284 19.33 8.91 3.24
CA HIS A 284 19.09 10.14 2.50
C HIS A 284 20.04 11.24 2.93
N ILE A 285 20.46 12.05 1.96
CA ILE A 285 21.08 13.35 2.18
C ILE A 285 20.27 14.36 1.37
N LYS A 286 19.51 15.19 2.06
CA LYS A 286 18.68 16.22 1.45
C LYS A 286 19.18 17.61 1.81
N THR A 287 19.38 18.44 0.80
CA THR A 287 19.68 19.85 0.98
C THR A 287 18.58 20.72 0.39
N LYS A 288 18.25 21.80 1.06
CA LYS A 288 17.21 22.73 0.67
C LYS A 288 17.71 24.16 0.83
N TYR A 289 17.48 24.98 -0.17
CA TYR A 289 17.74 26.41 -0.13
C TYR A 289 16.48 27.19 -0.48
N SER A 290 16.06 28.08 0.41
CA SER A 290 14.82 28.85 0.26
C SER A 290 15.14 30.34 0.26
N MET A 291 14.68 31.05 -0.74
CA MET A 291 14.72 32.54 -0.83
C MET A 291 13.28 33.06 -0.80
N ILE A 292 13.06 34.09 0.05
CA ILE A 292 11.76 34.79 0.12
C ILE A 292 11.48 35.43 -1.23
N ASP A 293 10.24 35.30 -1.72
CA ASP A 293 9.73 35.85 -2.98
C ASP A 293 10.41 35.36 -4.27
N ILE A 294 11.32 34.39 -4.18
CA ILE A 294 11.99 33.79 -5.35
C ILE A 294 11.61 32.33 -5.47
N GLY A 295 11.75 31.56 -4.39
CA GLY A 295 11.38 30.16 -4.38
C GLY A 295 12.26 29.27 -3.52
N GLU A 296 12.20 27.97 -3.83
CA GLU A 296 12.80 26.90 -3.05
C GLU A 296 13.46 25.89 -3.99
N THR A 297 14.71 25.56 -3.71
CA THR A 297 15.49 24.53 -4.40
C THR A 297 15.77 23.40 -3.42
N ASP A 298 15.34 22.19 -3.77
CA ASP A 298 15.60 20.95 -3.04
C ASP A 298 16.46 20.01 -3.87
N PHE A 299 17.42 19.36 -3.24
CA PHE A 299 18.21 18.30 -3.83
C PHE A 299 18.31 17.14 -2.84
N ASP A 300 17.98 15.92 -3.26
CA ASP A 300 17.95 14.70 -2.45
C ASP A 300 18.76 13.60 -3.13
N LEU A 301 19.73 13.06 -2.42
CA LEU A 301 20.47 11.86 -2.76
C LEU A 301 20.07 10.76 -1.80
N SER A 302 19.58 9.64 -2.32
CA SER A 302 19.04 8.59 -1.50
C SER A 302 19.48 7.22 -1.99
N ARG A 303 19.64 6.28 -1.07
CA ARG A 303 19.95 4.88 -1.34
C ARG A 303 18.99 4.00 -0.58
N LEU A 304 18.43 3.01 -1.27
CA LEU A 304 17.56 1.96 -0.71
C LEU A 304 18.15 0.59 -0.98
N ILE A 305 18.18 -0.24 0.06
CA ILE A 305 18.46 -1.68 -0.04
C ILE A 305 17.28 -2.37 0.62
N MET A 306 16.58 -3.25 -0.11
CA MET A 306 15.39 -3.93 0.37
C MET A 306 15.24 -5.29 -0.32
N GLY A 307 15.20 -6.39 0.45
CA GLY A 307 15.04 -7.75 -0.09
C GLY A 307 16.09 -8.13 -1.14
N GLY A 308 17.35 -7.69 -0.98
CA GLY A 308 18.42 -7.90 -1.98
C GLY A 308 18.42 -6.93 -3.16
N ILE A 309 17.36 -6.09 -3.29
CA ILE A 309 17.29 -5.07 -4.34
C ILE A 309 17.99 -3.80 -3.87
N GLN A 310 18.90 -3.25 -4.67
CA GLN A 310 19.54 -1.97 -4.43
C GLN A 310 19.04 -0.93 -5.43
N ARG A 311 18.73 0.28 -4.93
CA ARG A 311 18.35 1.45 -5.72
C ARG A 311 19.12 2.68 -5.23
N GLU A 312 19.50 3.53 -6.16
CA GLU A 312 20.05 4.86 -5.89
C GLU A 312 19.12 5.88 -6.54
N ARG A 313 18.69 6.88 -5.78
CA ARG A 313 17.79 7.92 -6.26
C ARG A 313 18.42 9.29 -6.12
N THR A 314 18.29 10.07 -7.17
CA THR A 314 18.60 11.50 -7.19
C THR A 314 17.32 12.25 -7.51
N GLU A 315 16.93 13.17 -6.65
CA GLU A 315 15.78 14.04 -6.85
C GLU A 315 16.19 15.50 -6.79
N PHE A 316 15.76 16.27 -7.77
CA PHE A 316 15.90 17.73 -7.81
C PHE A 316 14.50 18.34 -7.92
N THR A 317 14.21 19.33 -7.09
CA THR A 317 12.97 20.09 -7.16
C THR A 317 13.27 21.57 -7.08
N GLN A 318 12.77 22.34 -8.06
CA GLN A 318 12.77 23.78 -8.04
C GLN A 318 11.33 24.27 -7.98
N LYS A 319 10.96 25.01 -6.96
CA LYS A 319 9.69 25.74 -6.86
C LYS A 319 9.94 27.21 -7.03
N ILE A 320 9.10 27.87 -7.78
CA ILE A 320 9.16 29.30 -8.05
C ILE A 320 8.01 29.98 -7.32
N SER A 321 8.32 30.93 -6.46
CA SER A 321 7.35 31.71 -5.67
C SER A 321 7.32 33.18 -6.08
N TYR A 322 7.87 33.51 -7.24
CA TYR A 322 7.83 34.86 -7.78
C TYR A 322 6.38 35.29 -8.07
N PRO A 323 5.96 36.54 -7.81
CA PRO A 323 4.56 36.98 -7.91
C PRO A 323 3.87 36.66 -9.25
N LEU A 324 4.61 36.70 -10.36
CA LEU A 324 4.07 36.35 -11.69
C LEU A 324 4.02 34.84 -11.96
N PHE A 325 4.80 34.00 -11.24
CA PHE A 325 4.94 32.58 -11.47
C PHE A 325 4.77 31.76 -10.18
N ASN A 326 3.87 32.20 -9.29
CA ASN A 326 3.56 31.46 -8.10
C ASN A 326 2.89 30.13 -8.47
N ARG A 327 3.27 29.00 -7.87
CA ARG A 327 2.86 27.61 -8.19
C ARG A 327 3.57 26.98 -9.39
N SER A 328 4.61 27.63 -9.92
CA SER A 328 5.45 27.00 -10.92
C SER A 328 6.51 26.12 -10.24
N PHE A 329 6.73 24.95 -10.81
CA PHE A 329 7.77 24.04 -10.32
C PHE A 329 8.29 23.14 -11.43
N ILE A 330 9.48 22.63 -11.23
CA ILE A 330 10.06 21.50 -11.95
C ILE A 330 10.59 20.50 -10.93
N LYS A 331 10.33 19.22 -11.17
CA LYS A 331 10.83 18.12 -10.37
C LYS A 331 11.41 17.05 -11.28
N ILE A 332 12.63 16.64 -11.00
CA ILE A 332 13.35 15.60 -11.74
C ILE A 332 13.72 14.51 -10.73
N ASN A 333 13.32 13.30 -10.99
CA ASN A 333 13.65 12.12 -10.21
C ASN A 333 14.34 11.09 -11.12
N SER A 334 15.48 10.57 -10.69
CA SER A 334 16.20 9.50 -11.37
C SER A 334 16.47 8.37 -10.38
N VAL A 335 16.04 7.17 -10.70
CA VAL A 335 16.27 5.96 -9.91
C VAL A 335 17.13 5.01 -10.74
N LYS A 336 18.34 4.75 -10.24
CA LYS A 336 19.26 3.80 -10.83
C LYS A 336 18.96 2.40 -10.31
N LYS A 337 18.70 1.48 -11.21
CA LYS A 337 18.57 0.05 -11.00
C LYS A 337 19.87 -0.64 -11.42
N GLU A 338 19.98 -1.96 -11.26
CA GLU A 338 21.16 -2.70 -11.67
C GLU A 338 21.45 -2.62 -13.19
N ARG A 339 20.40 -2.65 -14.02
CA ARG A 339 20.51 -2.73 -15.49
C ARG A 339 19.80 -1.60 -16.23
N SER A 340 19.02 -0.78 -15.53
CA SER A 340 18.23 0.29 -16.14
C SER A 340 18.22 1.54 -15.27
N ILE A 341 17.79 2.65 -15.86
CA ILE A 341 17.55 3.90 -15.16
C ILE A 341 16.11 4.30 -15.40
N PHE A 342 15.36 4.44 -14.33
CA PHE A 342 14.05 5.07 -14.37
C PHE A 342 14.22 6.58 -14.18
N LYS A 343 13.63 7.36 -15.06
CA LYS A 343 13.60 8.83 -14.97
C LYS A 343 12.17 9.33 -14.96
N ARG A 344 11.90 10.28 -14.10
CA ARG A 344 10.63 10.99 -14.07
C ARG A 344 10.90 12.48 -13.99
N MET A 345 10.32 13.21 -14.92
CA MET A 345 10.35 14.65 -14.92
C MET A 345 8.92 15.17 -14.94
N GLU A 346 8.60 16.02 -13.99
CA GLU A 346 7.31 16.70 -13.93
C GLU A 346 7.52 18.20 -13.74
N GLY A 347 6.64 18.98 -14.32
CA GLY A 347 6.69 20.42 -14.19
C GLY A 347 5.35 21.08 -14.44
N ARG A 348 5.20 22.24 -13.85
CA ARG A 348 4.08 23.15 -14.09
C ARG A 348 4.61 24.57 -14.15
N ALA A 349 4.29 25.26 -15.21
CA ALA A 349 4.46 26.70 -15.32
C ALA A 349 3.08 27.34 -15.23
N GLU A 350 2.86 28.19 -14.23
CA GLU A 350 1.60 28.90 -14.01
C GLU A 350 1.92 30.39 -13.84
N THR A 351 1.30 31.24 -14.63
CA THR A 351 1.43 32.68 -14.49
C THR A 351 0.12 33.30 -14.04
N HIS A 352 0.20 34.39 -13.30
CA HIS A 352 -0.99 35.09 -12.78
C HIS A 352 -1.24 36.35 -13.59
N PHE A 353 -2.43 36.40 -14.22
CA PHE A 353 -2.85 37.54 -14.98
C PHE A 353 -4.29 37.93 -14.58
N PHE A 354 -4.46 39.03 -13.85
CA PHE A 354 -5.71 39.44 -13.22
C PHE A 354 -6.33 38.36 -12.37
N LYS A 355 -7.51 37.84 -12.75
CA LYS A 355 -8.24 36.77 -12.03
C LYS A 355 -8.05 35.40 -12.65
N MET A 356 -7.26 35.31 -13.70
CA MET A 356 -6.98 34.08 -14.43
C MET A 356 -5.51 33.69 -14.25
N SER A 357 -5.25 32.40 -14.11
CA SER A 357 -3.90 31.86 -14.08
C SER A 357 -3.79 30.76 -15.12
N PRO A 358 -3.36 31.10 -16.36
CA PRO A 358 -3.04 30.07 -17.33
C PRO A 358 -1.85 29.23 -16.86
N PHE A 359 -1.89 27.94 -17.20
CA PHE A 359 -0.84 27.01 -16.87
C PHE A 359 -0.49 26.06 -18.01
N LEU A 360 0.75 25.60 -17.97
CA LEU A 360 1.27 24.50 -18.76
C LEU A 360 1.76 23.43 -17.77
N SER A 361 1.42 22.16 -17.97
CA SER A 361 1.91 21.05 -17.18
C SER A 361 2.56 20.00 -18.07
N TYR A 362 3.54 19.32 -17.53
CA TYR A 362 4.31 18.31 -18.23
C TYR A 362 4.76 17.20 -17.25
N LEU A 363 4.60 15.94 -17.65
CA LEU A 363 5.09 14.79 -16.93
C LEU A 363 5.63 13.78 -17.95
N VAL A 364 6.85 13.34 -17.74
CA VAL A 364 7.45 12.21 -18.46
C VAL A 364 7.95 11.20 -17.45
N GLU A 365 7.61 9.95 -17.64
CA GLU A 365 8.22 8.80 -17.00
C GLU A 365 8.86 7.95 -18.09
N GLU A 366 10.11 7.56 -17.90
CA GLU A 366 10.87 6.77 -18.86
C GLU A 366 11.69 5.73 -18.11
N GLU A 367 11.58 4.49 -18.49
CA GLU A 367 12.48 3.43 -18.10
C GLU A 367 13.34 3.06 -19.31
N SER A 368 14.66 3.12 -19.15
CA SER A 368 15.61 2.91 -20.25
C SER A 368 15.31 1.62 -21.01
N GLU A 369 15.14 1.73 -22.33
CA GLU A 369 14.93 0.62 -23.26
C GLU A 369 13.72 -0.29 -22.92
N GLN A 370 12.68 0.27 -22.28
CA GLN A 370 11.46 -0.48 -21.92
C GLN A 370 10.19 0.30 -22.27
N SER A 371 9.91 1.36 -21.53
CA SER A 371 8.67 2.10 -21.65
C SER A 371 8.87 3.58 -21.42
N ARG A 372 8.05 4.39 -22.07
CA ARG A 372 8.01 5.83 -21.88
C ARG A 372 6.57 6.34 -21.89
N PHE A 373 6.24 7.08 -20.88
CA PHE A 373 4.96 7.74 -20.72
C PHE A 373 5.14 9.25 -20.72
N LYS A 374 4.39 9.94 -21.55
CA LYS A 374 4.38 11.42 -21.65
C LYS A 374 2.98 11.96 -21.44
N TYR A 375 2.88 12.97 -20.60
CA TYR A 375 1.65 13.66 -20.30
C TYR A 375 1.91 15.17 -20.39
N SER A 376 1.12 15.88 -21.20
CA SER A 376 1.20 17.32 -21.35
C SER A 376 -0.17 17.92 -21.17
N GLY A 377 -0.27 19.07 -20.53
CA GLY A 377 -1.55 19.72 -20.32
C GLY A 377 -1.44 21.23 -20.39
N VAL A 378 -2.48 21.85 -20.91
CA VAL A 378 -2.67 23.30 -20.88
C VAL A 378 -4.03 23.62 -20.29
N GLY A 379 -4.13 24.71 -19.58
CA GLY A 379 -5.40 25.11 -19.00
C GLY A 379 -5.31 26.45 -18.29
N PHE A 380 -6.36 26.78 -17.58
CA PHE A 380 -6.41 27.96 -16.75
C PHE A 380 -7.13 27.72 -15.43
N ASN A 381 -6.68 28.43 -14.41
CA ASN A 381 -7.35 28.57 -13.12
C ASN A 381 -8.03 29.95 -13.11
N PHE A 382 -9.30 29.97 -12.73
CA PHE A 382 -10.02 31.18 -12.41
C PHE A 382 -10.39 31.18 -10.94
N ASN A 383 -9.98 32.21 -10.22
CA ASN A 383 -10.24 32.33 -8.79
C ASN A 383 -10.92 33.68 -8.50
N ARG A 384 -12.17 33.64 -8.05
CA ARG A 384 -12.93 34.82 -7.67
C ARG A 384 -13.71 34.57 -6.40
N ASP A 385 -13.42 35.35 -5.38
CA ASP A 385 -14.07 35.25 -4.05
C ASP A 385 -14.08 33.81 -3.52
N ASN A 386 -15.27 33.19 -3.45
CA ASN A 386 -15.46 31.82 -2.96
C ASN A 386 -15.53 30.77 -4.07
N LYS A 387 -15.27 31.15 -5.33
CA LYS A 387 -15.37 30.27 -6.52
C LYS A 387 -14.01 29.98 -7.09
N LYS A 388 -13.74 28.71 -7.33
CA LYS A 388 -12.54 28.27 -8.05
C LYS A 388 -12.98 27.41 -9.25
N ILE A 389 -12.51 27.77 -10.44
CA ILE A 389 -12.70 26.98 -11.66
C ILE A 389 -11.31 26.65 -12.18
N GLU A 390 -11.09 25.38 -12.48
CA GLU A 390 -9.90 24.89 -13.18
C GLU A 390 -10.37 24.13 -14.42
N SER A 391 -9.90 24.51 -15.59
CA SER A 391 -10.26 23.88 -16.86
C SER A 391 -9.04 23.73 -17.75
N GLY A 392 -9.03 22.68 -18.56
CA GLY A 392 -7.91 22.45 -19.46
C GLY A 392 -8.09 21.21 -20.32
N VAL A 393 -7.04 20.95 -21.09
CA VAL A 393 -6.92 19.76 -21.92
C VAL A 393 -5.58 19.10 -21.64
N ASN A 394 -5.60 17.80 -21.49
CA ASN A 394 -4.43 16.97 -21.26
C ASN A 394 -4.25 16.02 -22.44
N TRP A 395 -3.02 15.84 -22.87
CA TRP A 395 -2.61 14.85 -23.87
C TRP A 395 -1.72 13.82 -23.23
N ARG A 396 -1.94 12.57 -23.54
CA ARG A 396 -1.13 11.45 -23.10
C ARG A 396 -0.62 10.68 -24.30
N ASN A 397 0.66 10.29 -24.26
CA ASN A 397 1.28 9.37 -25.19
C ASN A 397 2.01 8.29 -24.38
N ASP A 398 1.77 7.03 -24.71
CA ASP A 398 2.50 5.89 -24.22
C ASP A 398 3.33 5.32 -25.38
N ASP A 399 4.61 5.14 -25.14
CA ASP A 399 5.55 4.59 -26.10
C ASP A 399 6.25 3.38 -25.46
N PHE A 400 6.59 2.35 -26.24
CA PHE A 400 7.40 1.23 -25.83
C PHE A 400 8.69 1.14 -26.65
N TRP A 401 9.72 0.49 -26.10
CA TRP A 401 10.99 0.25 -26.79
C TRP A 401 10.89 -1.03 -27.59
N ASP A 402 11.09 -0.92 -28.92
CA ASP A 402 11.03 -2.07 -29.82
C ASP A 402 12.38 -2.71 -30.03
N ASN A 403 12.38 -3.98 -30.51
CA ASN A 403 13.57 -4.75 -30.85
C ASN A 403 14.49 -4.05 -31.87
N ASP A 404 13.94 -3.14 -32.68
CA ASP A 404 14.68 -2.31 -33.63
C ASP A 404 15.42 -1.12 -32.97
N SER A 405 15.56 -1.12 -31.62
CA SER A 405 16.20 -0.05 -30.84
C SER A 405 15.59 1.33 -31.10
N SER A 406 14.27 1.39 -31.19
CA SER A 406 13.50 2.62 -31.41
C SER A 406 12.25 2.70 -30.56
N TRP A 407 11.83 3.92 -30.21
CA TRP A 407 10.57 4.17 -29.54
C TRP A 407 9.41 4.04 -30.53
N LYS A 408 8.45 3.15 -30.23
CA LYS A 408 7.19 3.04 -30.98
C LYS A 408 6.03 3.45 -30.11
N LYS A 409 5.06 4.13 -30.71
CA LYS A 409 3.85 4.60 -30.05
C LYS A 409 2.91 3.43 -29.78
N GLU A 410 2.48 3.27 -28.53
CA GLU A 410 1.51 2.28 -28.10
C GLU A 410 0.10 2.86 -28.08
N SER A 411 -0.09 4.01 -27.43
CA SER A 411 -1.38 4.68 -27.32
C SER A 411 -1.28 6.20 -27.29
N GLN A 412 -2.39 6.87 -27.58
CA GLN A 412 -2.54 8.33 -27.44
C GLN A 412 -3.96 8.69 -27.01
N ASP A 413 -4.07 9.49 -25.96
CA ASP A 413 -5.33 9.98 -25.45
C ASP A 413 -5.33 11.51 -25.32
N MET A 414 -6.53 12.11 -25.42
CA MET A 414 -6.77 13.51 -25.16
C MET A 414 -7.98 13.65 -24.23
N ILE A 415 -7.82 14.35 -23.11
CA ILE A 415 -8.84 14.48 -22.07
C ILE A 415 -9.05 15.94 -21.74
N GLY A 416 -10.26 16.45 -21.97
CA GLY A 416 -10.72 17.74 -21.45
C GLY A 416 -11.22 17.60 -20.01
N PHE A 417 -10.96 18.59 -19.17
CA PHE A 417 -11.46 18.60 -17.78
C PHE A 417 -12.00 19.97 -17.37
N LEU A 418 -12.98 19.94 -16.47
CA LEU A 418 -13.56 21.13 -15.83
C LEU A 418 -13.82 20.81 -14.36
N ASN A 419 -13.07 21.44 -13.47
CA ASN A 419 -13.23 21.34 -12.02
C ASN A 419 -13.84 22.64 -11.48
N TYR A 420 -14.93 22.53 -10.74
CA TYR A 420 -15.58 23.67 -10.09
C TYR A 420 -15.67 23.43 -8.60
N SER A 421 -15.23 24.39 -7.78
CA SER A 421 -15.40 24.34 -6.34
C SER A 421 -15.96 25.66 -5.82
N PHE A 422 -16.88 25.56 -4.86
CA PHE A 422 -17.52 26.68 -4.18
C PHE A 422 -17.37 26.52 -2.67
N LYS A 423 -16.85 27.55 -1.99
CA LYS A 423 -16.84 27.60 -0.53
C LYS A 423 -18.08 28.37 -0.09
N SER A 424 -19.04 27.68 0.55
CA SER A 424 -20.12 28.33 1.27
C SER A 424 -19.54 29.09 2.45
N LYS A 425 -19.98 30.33 2.64
CA LYS A 425 -19.78 31.01 3.92
C LYS A 425 -20.79 30.39 4.88
N THR A 426 -20.35 29.49 5.74
CA THR A 426 -21.07 29.15 6.98
C THR A 426 -20.82 30.22 8.01
#